data_166650cec26007fac2abf8c8728d0ed7
#
_entry.id   166650cec26007fac2abf8c8728d0ed7
#
_cell.length_a   1.000
_cell.length_b   1.000
_cell.length_c   1.000
_cell.angle_alpha   90.00
_cell.angle_beta   90.00
_cell.angle_gamma   90.00
#
_symmetry.space_group_name_H-M   'P 1'
#
loop_
_entity.id
_entity.type
_entity.pdbx_description
1 polymer ?
#
loop_
_entity_poly.entity_id
_entity_poly.type
_entity_poly.pdbx_seq_one_letter_code
_entity_poly.pdbx_strand_id
1 'polypeptide(L)'
;SFKTFDRIAAIQRHMIQSWEVLATLTPHDFLTFRGYLRKASGFQSHQYRELEFKLGNKNKDLITVHQNDKKIHKILIKALNEPSLYDEALRLLAKKGFAIPSIALNRDWSKKYQASPEVEEAWKLIYEDTEKYWELYMLAERITSLEYYFQEWRFKHMKTVSRVIGHSPGTAGSSGVDYLLKALDISFFPELWSMRTQLSAERRENFNECPL
;
A
#
# COMPACT_ATOMS: atom_id res chain seq x y z
N SER A 1 3.62 5.62 17.31
CA SER A 1 2.57 6.45 17.95
C SER A 1 1.36 6.58 17.00
N PHE A 2 0.16 6.38 17.51
CA PHE A 2 -1.09 6.52 16.72
C PHE A 2 -1.21 7.91 16.09
N LYS A 3 -0.76 8.97 16.79
CA LYS A 3 -0.72 10.34 16.23
C LYS A 3 0.07 10.44 14.91
N THR A 4 1.10 9.62 14.72
CA THR A 4 1.86 9.60 13.46
C THR A 4 1.01 9.04 12.33
N PHE A 5 0.29 7.95 12.55
CA PHE A 5 -0.64 7.40 11.56
C PHE A 5 -1.76 8.40 11.22
N ASP A 6 -2.32 9.08 12.21
CA ASP A 6 -3.38 10.07 12.00
C ASP A 6 -2.89 11.25 11.14
N ARG A 7 -1.63 11.70 11.34
CA ARG A 7 -0.98 12.72 10.50
C ARG A 7 -0.75 12.23 9.08
N ILE A 8 -0.25 11.00 8.90
CA ILE A 8 -0.04 10.40 7.57
C ILE A 8 -1.39 10.32 6.84
N ALA A 9 -2.43 9.83 7.49
CA ALA A 9 -3.77 9.75 6.92
C ALA A 9 -4.32 11.13 6.51
N ALA A 10 -4.06 12.17 7.30
CA ALA A 10 -4.44 13.54 6.94
C ALA A 10 -3.73 14.02 5.66
N ILE A 11 -2.41 13.79 5.56
CA ILE A 11 -1.62 14.12 4.35
C ILE A 11 -2.17 13.36 3.14
N GLN A 12 -2.41 12.04 3.27
CA GLN A 12 -2.94 11.21 2.20
C GLN A 12 -4.30 11.75 1.70
N ARG A 13 -5.22 12.11 2.59
CA ARG A 13 -6.52 12.70 2.20
C ARG A 13 -6.35 14.00 1.40
N HIS A 14 -5.44 14.89 1.80
CA HIS A 14 -5.15 16.10 1.03
C HIS A 14 -4.55 15.78 -0.35
N MET A 15 -3.66 14.81 -0.43
CA MET A 15 -3.11 14.35 -1.73
C MET A 15 -4.21 13.76 -2.63
N ILE A 16 -5.17 13.04 -2.06
CA ILE A 16 -6.32 12.47 -2.79
C ILE A 16 -7.22 13.59 -3.30
N GLN A 17 -7.51 14.60 -2.47
CA GLN A 17 -8.32 15.77 -2.88
C GLN A 17 -7.66 16.57 -4.01
N SER A 18 -6.35 16.66 -4.05
CA SER A 18 -5.64 17.37 -5.14
C SER A 18 -5.90 16.78 -6.53
N TRP A 19 -6.28 15.50 -6.62
CA TRP A 19 -6.69 14.89 -7.90
C TRP A 19 -7.97 15.48 -8.47
N GLU A 20 -8.85 16.05 -7.67
CA GLU A 20 -10.06 16.73 -8.14
C GLU A 20 -9.70 17.98 -8.95
N VAL A 21 -8.67 18.71 -8.53
CA VAL A 21 -8.13 19.85 -9.28
C VAL A 21 -7.46 19.37 -10.57
N LEU A 22 -6.60 18.33 -10.49
CA LEU A 22 -5.93 17.79 -11.67
C LEU A 22 -6.92 17.17 -12.68
N ALA A 23 -8.05 16.64 -12.21
CA ALA A 23 -9.10 16.11 -13.07
C ALA A 23 -9.84 17.19 -13.88
N THR A 24 -9.66 18.48 -13.59
CA THR A 24 -10.20 19.59 -14.42
C THR A 24 -9.36 19.84 -15.67
N LEU A 25 -8.11 19.33 -15.72
CA LEU A 25 -7.28 19.45 -16.91
C LEU A 25 -7.92 18.79 -18.13
N THR A 26 -7.93 19.53 -19.24
CA THR A 26 -8.31 18.96 -20.54
C THR A 26 -7.08 18.33 -21.22
N PRO A 27 -7.27 17.42 -22.21
CA PRO A 27 -6.16 16.95 -23.03
C PRO A 27 -5.37 18.09 -23.68
N HIS A 28 -6.04 19.14 -24.12
CA HIS A 28 -5.40 20.32 -24.73
C HIS A 28 -4.50 21.05 -23.75
N ASP A 29 -4.99 21.35 -22.54
CA ASP A 29 -4.19 22.02 -21.51
C ASP A 29 -2.96 21.20 -21.16
N PHE A 30 -3.12 19.89 -20.98
CA PHE A 30 -2.00 19.00 -20.68
C PHE A 30 -0.95 18.99 -21.78
N LEU A 31 -1.34 18.97 -23.06
CA LEU A 31 -0.43 18.95 -24.18
C LEU A 31 0.42 20.24 -24.26
N THR A 32 -0.09 21.39 -23.82
CA THR A 32 0.66 22.65 -23.83
C THR A 32 1.89 22.64 -22.95
N PHE A 33 1.86 21.92 -21.82
CA PHE A 33 3.00 21.84 -20.90
C PHE A 33 3.68 20.46 -20.85
N ARG A 34 3.10 19.41 -21.44
CA ARG A 34 3.66 18.05 -21.42
C ARG A 34 5.14 18.02 -21.87
N GLY A 35 5.49 18.83 -22.86
CA GLY A 35 6.87 18.91 -23.35
C GLY A 35 7.88 19.35 -22.29
N TYR A 36 7.46 20.19 -21.34
CA TYR A 36 8.31 20.66 -20.24
C TYR A 36 8.56 19.56 -19.20
N LEU A 37 7.66 18.58 -19.06
CA LEU A 37 7.85 17.45 -18.15
C LEU A 37 8.93 16.48 -18.63
N ARG A 38 9.32 16.53 -19.90
CA ARG A 38 10.31 15.63 -20.52
C ARG A 38 10.00 14.16 -20.21
N LYS A 39 10.99 13.42 -19.66
CA LYS A 39 10.86 12.02 -19.20
C LYS A 39 10.52 11.89 -17.71
N ALA A 40 10.16 12.99 -17.03
CA ALA A 40 9.85 12.94 -15.62
C ALA A 40 8.56 12.11 -15.38
N SER A 41 8.64 11.21 -14.42
CA SER A 41 7.50 10.42 -13.96
C SER A 41 7.51 10.37 -12.43
N GLY A 42 6.38 10.71 -11.82
CA GLY A 42 6.22 10.65 -10.36
C GLY A 42 6.47 9.24 -9.79
N PHE A 43 6.10 8.20 -10.55
CA PHE A 43 6.37 6.81 -10.18
C PHE A 43 7.86 6.42 -10.23
N GLN A 44 8.69 7.21 -10.88
CA GLN A 44 10.16 7.04 -10.88
C GLN A 44 10.84 7.87 -9.79
N SER A 45 10.07 8.59 -8.96
CA SER A 45 10.62 9.28 -7.80
C SER A 45 11.24 8.28 -6.82
N HIS A 46 12.48 8.54 -6.39
CA HIS A 46 13.14 7.67 -5.42
C HIS A 46 12.44 7.70 -4.05
N GLN A 47 11.85 8.83 -3.66
CA GLN A 47 11.07 8.94 -2.43
C GLN A 47 9.84 8.04 -2.46
N TYR A 48 9.15 8.01 -3.61
CA TYR A 48 8.01 7.12 -3.81
C TYR A 48 8.44 5.64 -3.72
N ARG A 49 9.57 5.28 -4.35
CA ARG A 49 10.12 3.91 -4.26
C ARG A 49 10.55 3.52 -2.86
N GLU A 50 11.21 4.43 -2.14
CA GLU A 50 11.57 4.20 -0.75
C GLU A 50 10.33 3.96 0.12
N LEU A 51 9.27 4.77 -0.07
CA LEU A 51 8.00 4.59 0.62
C LEU A 51 7.38 3.21 0.30
N GLU A 52 7.31 2.83 -0.97
CA GLU A 52 6.77 1.52 -1.38
C GLU A 52 7.54 0.37 -0.73
N PHE A 53 8.87 0.42 -0.68
CA PHE A 53 9.68 -0.62 -0.03
C PHE A 53 9.42 -0.69 1.48
N LYS A 54 9.28 0.45 2.15
CA LYS A 54 8.92 0.51 3.57
C LYS A 54 7.51 0.00 3.85
N LEU A 55 6.60 0.10 2.90
CA LEU A 55 5.25 -0.47 2.99
C LEU A 55 5.19 -1.96 2.66
N GLY A 56 6.17 -2.50 1.92
CA GLY A 56 6.24 -3.93 1.62
C GLY A 56 6.26 -4.30 0.13
N ASN A 57 6.17 -3.34 -0.80
CA ASN A 57 6.36 -3.60 -2.23
C ASN A 57 7.84 -3.85 -2.56
N LYS A 58 8.35 -5.00 -2.20
CA LYS A 58 9.76 -5.42 -2.32
C LYS A 58 10.10 -5.88 -3.75
N ASN A 59 9.86 -5.02 -4.74
CA ASN A 59 10.20 -5.30 -6.14
C ASN A 59 11.57 -4.70 -6.50
N LYS A 60 12.58 -5.55 -6.60
CA LYS A 60 13.97 -5.20 -6.93
C LYS A 60 14.12 -4.48 -8.28
N ASP A 61 13.30 -4.81 -9.27
CA ASP A 61 13.41 -4.25 -10.62
C ASP A 61 13.17 -2.74 -10.64
N LEU A 62 12.45 -2.22 -9.65
CA LEU A 62 12.15 -0.80 -9.51
C LEU A 62 13.38 0.07 -9.17
N ILE A 63 14.50 -0.54 -8.80
CA ILE A 63 15.75 0.19 -8.48
C ILE A 63 16.57 0.48 -9.75
N THR A 64 16.35 -0.26 -10.83
CA THR A 64 17.17 -0.20 -12.05
C THR A 64 17.26 1.21 -12.65
N VAL A 65 16.17 1.99 -12.55
CA VAL A 65 16.12 3.38 -13.04
C VAL A 65 17.10 4.31 -12.30
N HIS A 66 17.51 3.94 -11.09
CA HIS A 66 18.36 4.75 -10.21
C HIS A 66 19.81 4.25 -10.12
N GLN A 67 20.24 3.28 -10.95
CA GLN A 67 21.57 2.67 -10.89
C GLN A 67 22.71 3.68 -11.09
N ASN A 68 22.48 4.74 -11.87
CA ASN A 68 23.49 5.74 -12.19
C ASN A 68 23.71 6.77 -11.07
N ASP A 69 22.76 6.91 -10.13
CA ASP A 69 22.93 7.76 -8.95
C ASP A 69 23.28 6.90 -7.73
N LYS A 70 24.59 6.85 -7.43
CA LYS A 70 25.11 6.02 -6.32
C LYS A 70 24.49 6.34 -4.96
N LYS A 71 24.12 7.59 -4.70
CA LYS A 71 23.51 8.01 -3.44
C LYS A 71 22.08 7.52 -3.33
N ILE A 72 21.29 7.75 -4.35
CA ILE A 72 19.89 7.28 -4.41
C ILE A 72 19.85 5.76 -4.41
N HIS A 73 20.67 5.11 -5.23
CA HIS A 73 20.76 3.64 -5.28
C HIS A 73 21.04 3.05 -3.91
N LYS A 74 21.98 3.61 -3.13
CA LYS A 74 22.29 3.14 -1.77
C LYS A 74 21.09 3.28 -0.82
N ILE A 75 20.34 4.38 -0.90
CA ILE A 75 19.12 4.59 -0.10
C ILE A 75 18.08 3.52 -0.43
N LEU A 76 17.84 3.27 -1.72
CA LEU A 76 16.83 2.31 -2.15
C LEU A 76 17.22 0.86 -1.82
N ILE A 77 18.48 0.47 -1.99
CA ILE A 77 18.99 -0.85 -1.57
C ILE A 77 18.81 -1.05 -0.07
N LYS A 78 19.11 -0.03 0.74
CA LYS A 78 18.87 -0.09 2.18
C LYS A 78 17.39 -0.33 2.48
N ALA A 79 16.49 0.49 1.93
CA ALA A 79 15.04 0.36 2.15
C ALA A 79 14.49 -0.99 1.63
N LEU A 80 15.04 -1.54 0.56
CA LEU A 80 14.68 -2.87 0.04
C LEU A 80 15.02 -3.97 1.06
N ASN A 81 16.19 -3.90 1.70
CA ASN A 81 16.70 -4.95 2.60
C ASN A 81 16.27 -4.76 4.08
N GLU A 82 15.61 -3.67 4.41
CA GLU A 82 15.05 -3.45 5.75
C GLU A 82 13.65 -4.08 5.88
N PRO A 83 13.20 -4.42 7.10
CA PRO A 83 11.83 -4.86 7.32
C PRO A 83 10.83 -3.79 6.88
N SER A 84 9.67 -4.21 6.41
CA SER A 84 8.55 -3.33 6.10
C SER A 84 7.75 -2.98 7.37
N LEU A 85 6.83 -2.02 7.23
CA LEU A 85 5.87 -1.69 8.30
C LEU A 85 5.10 -2.94 8.76
N TYR A 86 4.74 -3.82 7.82
CA TYR A 86 4.01 -5.03 8.16
C TYR A 86 4.88 -6.05 8.92
N ASP A 87 6.14 -6.21 8.52
CA ASP A 87 7.08 -7.05 9.26
C ASP A 87 7.23 -6.60 10.72
N GLU A 88 7.28 -5.28 10.96
CA GLU A 88 7.35 -4.74 12.33
C GLU A 88 6.03 -4.94 13.10
N ALA A 89 4.88 -4.86 12.42
CA ALA A 89 3.59 -5.18 13.04
C ALA A 89 3.53 -6.66 13.45
N LEU A 90 3.98 -7.59 12.59
CA LEU A 90 4.03 -9.03 12.92
C LEU A 90 4.98 -9.33 14.08
N ARG A 91 6.14 -8.66 14.15
CA ARG A 91 7.04 -8.75 15.29
C ARG A 91 6.39 -8.26 16.58
N LEU A 92 5.60 -7.20 16.52
CA LEU A 92 4.84 -6.71 17.65
C LEU A 92 3.80 -7.74 18.10
N LEU A 93 3.07 -8.37 17.18
CA LEU A 93 2.12 -9.43 17.51
C LEU A 93 2.80 -10.61 18.20
N ALA A 94 3.93 -11.09 17.66
CA ALA A 94 4.72 -12.15 18.27
C ALA A 94 5.18 -11.78 19.68
N LYS A 95 5.64 -10.54 19.88
CA LYS A 95 6.02 -10.02 21.22
C LYS A 95 4.84 -9.96 22.20
N LYS A 96 3.63 -9.78 21.71
CA LYS A 96 2.38 -9.77 22.49
C LYS A 96 1.82 -11.18 22.73
N GLY A 97 2.49 -12.23 22.26
CA GLY A 97 2.13 -13.63 22.50
C GLY A 97 1.28 -14.28 21.44
N PHE A 98 1.03 -13.64 20.30
CA PHE A 98 0.34 -14.27 19.17
C PHE A 98 1.26 -15.26 18.44
N ALA A 99 0.67 -16.35 17.94
CA ALA A 99 1.37 -17.43 17.24
C ALA A 99 1.74 -17.01 15.81
N ILE A 100 2.75 -16.16 15.66
CA ILE A 100 3.27 -15.75 14.35
C ILE A 100 4.34 -16.74 13.90
N PRO A 101 4.23 -17.34 12.69
CA PRO A 101 5.22 -18.30 12.19
C PRO A 101 6.62 -17.71 12.08
N SER A 102 7.63 -18.50 12.44
CA SER A 102 9.03 -18.07 12.38
C SER A 102 9.46 -17.68 10.96
N ILE A 103 8.88 -18.30 9.94
CA ILE A 103 9.13 -17.97 8.53
C ILE A 103 8.63 -16.55 8.17
N ALA A 104 7.56 -16.06 8.80
CA ALA A 104 7.07 -14.70 8.62
C ALA A 104 7.97 -13.67 9.34
N LEU A 105 8.56 -14.04 10.49
CA LEU A 105 9.39 -13.17 11.31
C LEU A 105 10.85 -13.06 10.82
N ASN A 106 11.39 -14.15 10.22
CA ASN A 106 12.80 -14.28 9.86
C ASN A 106 13.00 -14.48 8.33
N ARG A 107 12.13 -13.87 7.53
CA ARG A 107 12.19 -13.97 6.08
C ARG A 107 13.29 -13.09 5.47
N ASP A 108 13.60 -13.32 4.22
CA ASP A 108 14.37 -12.38 3.39
C ASP A 108 13.52 -11.13 3.09
N TRP A 109 13.84 -10.01 3.76
CA TRP A 109 13.06 -8.76 3.63
C TRP A 109 13.19 -8.08 2.27
N SER A 110 14.16 -8.47 1.45
CA SER A 110 14.27 -7.98 0.08
C SER A 110 13.22 -8.58 -0.86
N LYS A 111 12.47 -9.58 -0.39
CA LYS A 111 11.39 -10.25 -1.14
C LYS A 111 10.02 -9.82 -0.64
N LYS A 112 9.03 -9.88 -1.54
CA LYS A 112 7.64 -9.63 -1.18
C LYS A 112 7.19 -10.61 -0.08
N TYR A 113 6.45 -10.09 0.90
CA TYR A 113 5.81 -10.89 1.93
C TYR A 113 4.82 -11.88 1.31
N GLN A 114 4.75 -13.08 1.86
CA GLN A 114 3.77 -14.10 1.50
C GLN A 114 2.77 -14.25 2.64
N ALA A 115 1.49 -14.13 2.33
CA ALA A 115 0.43 -14.28 3.30
C ALA A 115 0.43 -15.69 3.92
N SER A 116 0.04 -15.77 5.19
CA SER A 116 0.00 -17.01 5.96
C SER A 116 -1.32 -17.11 6.74
N PRO A 117 -1.98 -18.29 6.72
CA PRO A 117 -3.21 -18.51 7.48
C PRO A 117 -3.05 -18.24 8.98
N GLU A 118 -1.89 -18.54 9.56
CA GLU A 118 -1.64 -18.32 10.99
C GLU A 118 -1.58 -16.82 11.33
N VAL A 119 -1.06 -16.00 10.43
CA VAL A 119 -1.06 -14.54 10.60
C VAL A 119 -2.48 -14.00 10.44
N GLU A 120 -3.24 -14.53 9.51
CA GLU A 120 -4.66 -14.18 9.32
C GLU A 120 -5.47 -14.48 10.58
N GLU A 121 -5.29 -15.68 11.17
CA GLU A 121 -5.93 -16.07 12.41
C GLU A 121 -5.53 -15.17 13.59
N ALA A 122 -4.26 -14.78 13.68
CA ALA A 122 -3.82 -13.86 14.72
C ALA A 122 -4.51 -12.48 14.63
N TRP A 123 -4.71 -11.94 13.42
CA TRP A 123 -5.48 -10.72 13.23
C TRP A 123 -6.96 -10.93 13.51
N LYS A 124 -7.53 -12.05 13.10
CA LYS A 124 -8.94 -12.41 13.36
C LYS A 124 -9.25 -12.40 14.85
N LEU A 125 -8.43 -13.08 15.67
CA LEU A 125 -8.57 -13.07 17.13
C LEU A 125 -8.61 -11.66 17.73
N ILE A 126 -7.83 -10.72 17.18
CA ILE A 126 -7.84 -9.32 17.63
C ILE A 126 -9.18 -8.65 17.31
N TYR A 127 -9.77 -8.96 16.17
CA TYR A 127 -11.06 -8.39 15.75
C TYR A 127 -12.27 -9.05 16.45
N GLU A 128 -12.12 -10.27 16.92
CA GLU A 128 -13.16 -10.98 17.69
C GLU A 128 -13.29 -10.44 19.13
N ASP A 129 -12.17 -10.01 19.73
CA ASP A 129 -12.15 -9.45 21.09
C ASP A 129 -11.46 -8.08 21.12
N THR A 130 -12.14 -7.09 20.52
CA THR A 130 -11.62 -5.73 20.38
C THR A 130 -11.44 -5.02 21.71
N GLU A 131 -12.19 -5.36 22.75
CA GLU A 131 -12.03 -4.77 24.09
C GLU A 131 -10.70 -5.17 24.70
N LYS A 132 -10.40 -6.47 24.68
CA LYS A 132 -9.16 -7.04 25.19
C LYS A 132 -7.94 -6.58 24.41
N TYR A 133 -8.05 -6.51 23.10
CA TYR A 133 -6.94 -6.21 22.19
C TYR A 133 -7.02 -4.81 21.58
N TRP A 134 -7.64 -3.84 22.25
CA TRP A 134 -7.95 -2.52 21.74
C TRP A 134 -6.77 -1.82 21.04
N GLU A 135 -5.56 -1.84 21.64
CA GLU A 135 -4.38 -1.20 21.05
C GLU A 135 -3.96 -1.85 19.72
N LEU A 136 -4.05 -3.19 19.62
CA LEU A 136 -3.70 -3.93 18.41
C LEU A 136 -4.77 -3.77 17.34
N TYR A 137 -6.05 -3.78 17.73
CA TYR A 137 -7.17 -3.45 16.84
C TYR A 137 -7.01 -2.05 16.26
N MET A 138 -6.72 -1.05 17.09
CA MET A 138 -6.49 0.32 16.62
C MET A 138 -5.26 0.44 15.73
N LEU A 139 -4.22 -0.37 15.95
CA LEU A 139 -3.07 -0.44 15.05
C LEU A 139 -3.46 -1.03 13.70
N ALA A 140 -4.17 -2.15 13.70
CA ALA A 140 -4.66 -2.81 12.49
C ALA A 140 -5.50 -1.87 11.62
N GLU A 141 -6.46 -1.15 12.23
CA GLU A 141 -7.31 -0.18 11.52
C GLU A 141 -6.50 0.97 10.92
N ARG A 142 -5.47 1.46 11.61
CA ARG A 142 -4.60 2.53 11.07
C ARG A 142 -3.71 2.05 9.95
N ILE A 143 -3.17 0.85 10.04
CA ILE A 143 -2.39 0.22 8.96
C ILE A 143 -3.28 0.01 7.74
N THR A 144 -4.49 -0.52 7.94
CA THR A 144 -5.47 -0.70 6.86
C THR A 144 -5.86 0.63 6.23
N SER A 145 -6.11 1.66 7.03
CA SER A 145 -6.44 3.00 6.52
C SER A 145 -5.30 3.60 5.69
N LEU A 146 -4.03 3.37 6.09
CA LEU A 146 -2.87 3.81 5.33
C LEU A 146 -2.84 3.17 3.94
N GLU A 147 -3.07 1.86 3.85
CA GLU A 147 -3.13 1.15 2.57
C GLU A 147 -4.35 1.59 1.74
N TYR A 148 -5.52 1.71 2.37
CA TYR A 148 -6.75 2.16 1.72
C TYR A 148 -6.56 3.51 1.00
N TYR A 149 -6.04 4.53 1.70
CA TYR A 149 -5.78 5.83 1.10
C TYR A 149 -4.69 5.78 0.02
N PHE A 150 -3.72 4.88 0.16
CA PHE A 150 -2.70 4.69 -0.87
C PHE A 150 -3.29 4.09 -2.15
N GLN A 151 -4.19 3.12 -2.02
CA GLN A 151 -4.93 2.53 -3.15
C GLN A 151 -5.89 3.55 -3.78
N GLU A 152 -6.61 4.32 -2.98
CA GLU A 152 -7.49 5.38 -3.45
C GLU A 152 -6.72 6.44 -4.25
N TRP A 153 -5.55 6.86 -3.77
CA TRP A 153 -4.67 7.76 -4.50
C TRP A 153 -4.24 7.18 -5.86
N ARG A 154 -3.84 5.91 -5.89
CA ARG A 154 -3.49 5.21 -7.13
C ARG A 154 -4.66 5.15 -8.10
N PHE A 155 -5.85 4.84 -7.61
CA PHE A 155 -7.07 4.77 -8.40
C PHE A 155 -7.41 6.13 -9.02
N LYS A 156 -7.43 7.21 -8.24
CA LYS A 156 -7.68 8.56 -8.74
C LYS A 156 -6.62 9.00 -9.75
N HIS A 157 -5.35 8.67 -9.50
CA HIS A 157 -4.27 8.88 -10.45
C HIS A 157 -4.54 8.19 -11.80
N MET A 158 -4.84 6.91 -11.77
CA MET A 158 -5.17 6.14 -12.97
C MET A 158 -6.35 6.75 -13.73
N LYS A 159 -7.42 7.10 -13.03
CA LYS A 159 -8.60 7.74 -13.65
C LYS A 159 -8.27 9.09 -14.28
N THR A 160 -7.48 9.92 -13.62
CA THR A 160 -7.06 11.22 -14.15
C THR A 160 -6.18 11.05 -15.39
N VAL A 161 -5.20 10.13 -15.35
CA VAL A 161 -4.35 9.83 -16.51
C VAL A 161 -5.20 9.32 -17.68
N SER A 162 -6.12 8.39 -17.42
CA SER A 162 -7.04 7.89 -18.46
C SER A 162 -7.89 8.99 -19.08
N ARG A 163 -8.37 9.95 -18.27
CA ARG A 163 -9.16 11.10 -18.74
C ARG A 163 -8.32 12.05 -19.60
N VAL A 164 -7.06 12.31 -19.23
CA VAL A 164 -6.24 13.38 -19.82
C VAL A 164 -5.48 12.89 -21.07
N ILE A 165 -4.91 11.69 -21.03
CA ILE A 165 -4.09 11.16 -22.14
C ILE A 165 -4.63 9.86 -22.75
N GLY A 166 -5.73 9.31 -22.22
CA GLY A 166 -6.27 8.02 -22.68
C GLY A 166 -5.24 6.89 -22.50
N HIS A 167 -5.18 5.99 -23.45
CA HIS A 167 -4.21 4.89 -23.50
C HIS A 167 -2.88 5.25 -24.18
N SER A 168 -2.62 6.54 -24.38
CA SER A 168 -1.34 6.99 -24.94
C SER A 168 -0.17 6.67 -24.02
N PRO A 169 1.05 6.48 -24.58
CA PRO A 169 2.25 6.27 -23.76
C PRO A 169 2.47 7.42 -22.76
N GLY A 170 2.71 7.06 -21.51
CA GLY A 170 3.07 8.02 -20.47
C GLY A 170 4.44 8.68 -20.73
N THR A 171 4.81 9.67 -19.92
CA THR A 171 6.10 10.39 -20.04
C THR A 171 7.31 9.46 -19.86
N ALA A 172 7.16 8.32 -19.19
CA ALA A 172 8.19 7.30 -19.03
C ALA A 172 8.28 6.29 -20.19
N GLY A 173 7.43 6.40 -21.23
CA GLY A 173 7.45 5.54 -22.42
C GLY A 173 6.69 4.19 -22.26
N SER A 174 6.14 3.89 -21.10
CA SER A 174 5.25 2.75 -20.89
C SER A 174 3.79 3.14 -21.17
N SER A 175 2.91 2.15 -21.42
CA SER A 175 1.45 2.37 -21.39
C SER A 175 1.07 2.85 -19.98
N GLY A 176 0.78 4.16 -19.85
CA GLY A 176 0.57 4.78 -18.55
C GLY A 176 -0.57 4.14 -17.77
N VAL A 177 -1.73 3.94 -18.40
CA VAL A 177 -2.93 3.39 -17.76
C VAL A 177 -2.75 1.92 -17.38
N ASP A 178 -2.17 1.09 -18.27
CA ASP A 178 -2.00 -0.34 -17.99
C ASP A 178 -1.01 -0.61 -16.85
N TYR A 179 0.04 0.22 -16.76
CA TYR A 179 0.95 0.18 -15.61
C TYR A 179 0.22 0.55 -14.31
N LEU A 180 -0.60 1.60 -14.33
CA LEU A 180 -1.34 2.07 -13.17
C LEU A 180 -2.40 1.05 -12.74
N LEU A 181 -3.07 0.37 -13.68
CA LEU A 181 -4.01 -0.72 -13.39
C LEU A 181 -3.31 -1.85 -12.62
N LYS A 182 -2.16 -2.31 -13.08
CA LYS A 182 -1.36 -3.33 -12.37
C LYS A 182 -0.93 -2.88 -10.97
N ALA A 183 -0.72 -1.57 -10.77
CA ALA A 183 -0.34 -1.04 -9.47
C ALA A 183 -1.51 -1.05 -8.47
N LEU A 184 -2.78 -1.14 -8.92
CA LEU A 184 -3.94 -1.26 -8.03
C LEU A 184 -3.99 -2.62 -7.32
N ASP A 185 -3.46 -3.68 -7.93
CA ASP A 185 -3.47 -5.04 -7.37
C ASP A 185 -2.39 -5.25 -6.28
N ILE A 186 -1.56 -4.24 -6.01
CA ILE A 186 -0.52 -4.35 -4.99
C ILE A 186 -1.13 -4.14 -3.62
N SER A 187 -1.21 -5.22 -2.84
CA SER A 187 -1.52 -5.18 -1.41
C SER A 187 -0.23 -5.24 -0.58
N PHE A 188 -0.20 -4.47 0.51
CA PHE A 188 0.90 -4.41 1.47
C PHE A 188 0.63 -5.28 2.70
N PHE A 189 -0.65 -5.42 3.09
CA PHE A 189 -1.10 -6.04 4.34
C PHE A 189 -2.21 -7.07 4.06
N PRO A 190 -1.90 -8.17 3.35
CA PRO A 190 -2.91 -9.03 2.74
C PRO A 190 -3.89 -9.64 3.74
N GLU A 191 -3.44 -10.08 4.91
CA GLU A 191 -4.31 -10.74 5.89
C GLU A 191 -5.28 -9.77 6.58
N LEU A 192 -4.93 -8.49 6.68
CA LEU A 192 -5.86 -7.47 7.18
C LEU A 192 -7.06 -7.26 6.25
N TRP A 193 -6.92 -7.62 4.97
CA TRP A 193 -8.02 -7.58 4.00
C TRP A 193 -8.77 -8.91 3.95
N SER A 194 -8.07 -10.05 3.87
CA SER A 194 -8.70 -11.36 3.71
C SER A 194 -9.51 -11.77 4.94
N MET A 195 -9.02 -11.53 6.16
CA MET A 195 -9.74 -11.87 7.39
C MET A 195 -11.11 -11.17 7.50
N ARG A 196 -11.29 -9.98 6.89
CA ARG A 196 -12.59 -9.28 6.89
C ARG A 196 -13.68 -10.07 6.16
N THR A 197 -13.30 -10.83 5.14
CA THR A 197 -14.22 -11.71 4.41
C THR A 197 -14.67 -12.85 5.31
N GLN A 198 -13.75 -13.44 6.08
CA GLN A 198 -14.05 -14.54 7.02
C GLN A 198 -14.96 -14.05 8.15
N LEU A 199 -14.66 -12.94 8.81
CA LEU A 199 -15.51 -12.34 9.85
C LEU A 199 -16.93 -12.09 9.36
N SER A 200 -17.11 -11.70 8.10
CA SER A 200 -18.42 -11.46 7.50
C SER A 200 -19.19 -12.76 7.23
N ALA A 201 -18.49 -13.82 6.84
CA ALA A 201 -19.09 -15.13 6.59
C ALA A 201 -19.63 -15.78 7.89
N GLU A 202 -18.80 -15.80 8.94
CA GLU A 202 -19.17 -16.37 10.25
C GLU A 202 -20.34 -15.64 10.90
N ARG A 203 -20.41 -14.30 10.78
CA ARG A 203 -21.57 -13.55 11.28
C ARG A 203 -22.85 -13.90 10.53
N ARG A 204 -22.80 -14.18 9.23
CA ARG A 204 -23.99 -14.59 8.44
C ARG A 204 -24.50 -15.96 8.87
N GLU A 205 -23.62 -16.91 9.14
CA GLU A 205 -23.98 -18.23 9.64
C GLU A 205 -24.68 -18.11 11.01
N ASN A 206 -24.12 -17.34 11.93
CA ASN A 206 -24.71 -17.09 13.25
C ASN A 206 -26.07 -16.37 13.19
N PHE A 207 -26.30 -15.48 12.21
CA PHE A 207 -27.60 -14.84 12.02
C PHE A 207 -28.66 -15.79 11.44
N ASN A 208 -28.26 -16.76 10.63
CA ASN A 208 -29.19 -17.77 10.08
C ASN A 208 -29.57 -18.84 11.09
N GLU A 209 -28.81 -19.02 12.17
CA GLU A 209 -29.08 -19.94 13.26
C GLU A 209 -29.93 -19.33 14.39
N CYS A 210 -30.19 -18.01 14.37
CA CYS A 210 -31.03 -17.33 15.33
C CYS A 210 -32.49 -17.32 14.81
N PRO A 211 -33.38 -18.16 15.31
CA PRO A 211 -34.81 -18.14 14.93
C PRO A 211 -35.43 -16.81 15.43
N LEU A 212 -36.11 -16.11 14.52
CA LEU A 212 -36.97 -14.95 14.81
C LEU A 212 -38.10 -15.34 15.77
#